data_ca28f559256d6a9ee2172be4d02209f5
#
_entry.id   ca28f559256d6a9ee2172be4d02209f5
#
_cell.length_a   1.000
_cell.length_b   1.000
_cell.length_c   1.000
_cell.angle_alpha   90.00
_cell.angle_beta   90.00
_cell.angle_gamma   90.00
#
_symmetry.space_group_name_H-M   'P 1'
#
loop_
_entity.id
_entity.type
_entity.pdbx_description
1 polymer ?
#
loop_
_entity_poly.entity_id
_entity_poly.type
_entity_poly.pdbx_seq_one_letter_code
_entity_poly.pdbx_strand_id
1 'polypeptide(L)'
;MAENYWYTDLKKEVEDKIRNIPDFPKEGIQFKDITPVIKDVNLFEKLMSYYASALSKNGINKIVGVDARGFIFGSVLANKMGVPFVIARKAGKLPSKTAAYSYELEYGNATIEMHIDDIKSSDNVLIVDDLLATGGTVDAVVNLVQKLGGTVHGCWFLIELGFLEGR
;
A
#
# COMPACT_ATOMS: atom_id res chain seq x y z
N MET A 1 -27.16 5.18 -5.25
CA MET A 1 -26.85 6.61 -5.52
C MET A 1 -26.23 7.32 -4.32
N ALA A 2 -26.55 7.02 -3.08
CA ALA A 2 -25.96 7.69 -1.89
C ALA A 2 -24.47 7.34 -1.65
N GLU A 3 -23.99 6.15 -2.02
CA GLU A 3 -22.58 5.74 -1.83
C GLU A 3 -21.58 6.56 -2.65
N ASN A 4 -21.97 7.07 -3.81
CA ASN A 4 -21.08 7.86 -4.66
C ASN A 4 -20.79 9.28 -4.11
N TYR A 5 -21.74 9.90 -3.42
CA TYR A 5 -21.55 11.23 -2.85
C TYR A 5 -20.52 11.21 -1.70
N TRP A 6 -20.66 10.26 -0.78
CA TRP A 6 -19.74 10.09 0.35
C TRP A 6 -18.30 9.84 -0.09
N TYR A 7 -18.11 9.04 -1.13
CA TYR A 7 -16.79 8.77 -1.69
C TYR A 7 -16.17 10.01 -2.32
N THR A 8 -16.97 10.80 -3.06
CA THR A 8 -16.52 12.03 -3.72
C THR A 8 -16.07 13.07 -2.70
N ASP A 9 -16.85 13.24 -1.62
CA ASP A 9 -16.52 14.18 -0.55
C ASP A 9 -15.27 13.75 0.21
N LEU A 10 -15.16 12.47 0.58
CA LEU A 10 -13.99 11.93 1.27
C LEU A 10 -12.74 12.05 0.41
N LYS A 11 -12.82 11.73 -0.87
CA LYS A 11 -11.72 11.89 -1.81
C LYS A 11 -11.22 13.32 -1.85
N LYS A 12 -12.15 14.29 -1.98
CA LYS A 12 -11.80 15.72 -1.98
C LYS A 12 -11.16 16.16 -0.66
N GLU A 13 -11.71 15.75 0.49
CA GLU A 13 -11.12 16.07 1.80
C GLU A 13 -9.67 15.56 1.90
N VAL A 14 -9.38 14.35 1.39
CA VAL A 14 -8.03 13.79 1.37
C VAL A 14 -7.13 14.57 0.41
N GLU A 15 -7.59 14.85 -0.81
CA GLU A 15 -6.83 15.61 -1.82
C GLU A 15 -6.46 17.00 -1.32
N ASP A 16 -7.40 17.72 -0.71
CA ASP A 16 -7.19 19.06 -0.15
C ASP A 16 -6.19 19.05 1.03
N LYS A 17 -6.07 17.92 1.71
CA LYS A 17 -5.17 17.75 2.85
C LYS A 17 -3.75 17.35 2.47
N ILE A 18 -3.57 16.71 1.30
CA ILE A 18 -2.25 16.33 0.79
C ILE A 18 -1.47 17.59 0.42
N ARG A 19 -0.25 17.71 0.98
CA ARG A 19 0.61 18.86 0.73
C ARG A 19 1.54 18.58 -0.44
N ASN A 20 1.57 19.52 -1.41
CA ASN A 20 2.53 19.48 -2.51
C ASN A 20 3.80 20.21 -2.12
N ILE A 21 4.94 19.54 -2.16
CA ILE A 21 6.26 20.10 -1.89
C ILE A 21 7.04 20.11 -3.20
N PRO A 22 7.30 21.28 -3.79
CA PRO A 22 8.11 21.35 -5.00
C PRO A 22 9.58 21.01 -4.70
N ASP A 23 10.26 20.51 -5.71
CA ASP A 23 11.71 20.30 -5.73
C ASP A 23 12.25 19.42 -4.59
N PHE A 24 11.48 18.40 -4.18
CA PHE A 24 11.90 17.44 -3.18
C PHE A 24 11.78 15.99 -3.69
N PRO A 25 12.81 15.12 -3.49
CA PRO A 25 14.16 15.39 -2.93
C PRO A 25 15.12 16.03 -3.92
N LYS A 26 14.68 16.29 -5.15
CA LYS A 26 15.47 16.90 -6.25
C LYS A 26 14.61 17.92 -6.98
N GLU A 27 15.26 18.89 -7.62
CA GLU A 27 14.62 19.86 -8.51
C GLU A 27 13.77 19.16 -9.58
N GLY A 28 12.58 19.69 -9.86
CA GLY A 28 11.60 19.16 -10.80
C GLY A 28 10.66 18.10 -10.22
N ILE A 29 10.91 17.56 -9.04
CA ILE A 29 10.03 16.55 -8.40
C ILE A 29 8.99 17.24 -7.52
N GLN A 30 7.70 16.90 -7.77
CA GLN A 30 6.58 17.33 -6.92
C GLN A 30 6.28 16.23 -5.90
N PHE A 31 6.77 16.40 -4.67
CA PHE A 31 6.55 15.42 -3.61
C PHE A 31 5.16 15.57 -2.98
N LYS A 32 4.46 14.45 -2.83
CA LYS A 32 3.14 14.38 -2.19
C LYS A 32 3.31 14.01 -0.71
N ASP A 33 3.22 15.01 0.15
CA ASP A 33 3.33 14.80 1.60
C ASP A 33 1.95 14.45 2.18
N ILE A 34 1.84 13.20 2.64
CA ILE A 34 0.64 12.61 3.24
C ILE A 34 0.55 12.81 4.75
N THR A 35 1.59 13.38 5.37
CA THR A 35 1.61 13.55 6.83
C THR A 35 0.45 14.37 7.38
N PRO A 36 -0.08 15.41 6.66
CA PRO A 36 -1.28 16.11 7.12
C PRO A 36 -2.54 15.25 7.15
N VAL A 37 -2.65 14.23 6.26
CA VAL A 37 -3.76 13.27 6.27
C VAL A 37 -3.65 12.35 7.49
N ILE A 38 -2.46 11.80 7.73
CA ILE A 38 -2.21 10.87 8.83
C ILE A 38 -2.41 11.53 10.20
N LYS A 39 -2.00 12.79 10.35
CA LYS A 39 -2.09 13.50 11.61
C LYS A 39 -3.50 14.05 11.92
N ASP A 40 -4.40 14.10 10.94
CA ASP A 40 -5.80 14.46 11.13
C ASP A 40 -6.59 13.21 11.55
N VAL A 41 -6.77 13.07 12.87
CA VAL A 41 -7.38 11.87 13.47
C VAL A 41 -8.76 11.57 12.88
N ASN A 42 -9.59 12.58 12.67
CA ASN A 42 -10.95 12.41 12.16
C ASN A 42 -10.96 12.01 10.69
N LEU A 43 -10.14 12.65 9.86
CA LEU A 43 -10.03 12.32 8.45
C LEU A 43 -9.43 10.92 8.26
N PHE A 44 -8.36 10.61 8.99
CA PHE A 44 -7.70 9.30 8.91
C PHE A 44 -8.64 8.16 9.34
N GLU A 45 -9.38 8.35 10.44
CA GLU A 45 -10.37 7.40 10.92
C GLU A 45 -11.50 7.19 9.90
N LYS A 46 -12.05 8.28 9.34
CA LYS A 46 -13.08 8.24 8.30
C LYS A 46 -12.59 7.49 7.06
N LEU A 47 -11.36 7.78 6.59
CA LEU A 47 -10.72 7.13 5.45
C LEU A 47 -10.57 5.63 5.66
N MET A 48 -9.98 5.23 6.78
CA MET A 48 -9.69 3.82 7.08
C MET A 48 -10.96 3.02 7.31
N SER A 49 -11.97 3.59 7.96
CA SER A 49 -13.28 2.95 8.18
C SER A 49 -14.04 2.74 6.88
N TYR A 50 -14.01 3.72 5.97
CA TYR A 50 -14.63 3.60 4.66
C TYR A 50 -14.04 2.42 3.88
N TYR A 51 -12.71 2.36 3.75
CA TYR A 51 -12.06 1.29 2.99
C TYR A 51 -12.16 -0.07 3.66
N ALA A 52 -12.06 -0.15 4.98
CA ALA A 52 -12.28 -1.39 5.70
C ALA A 52 -13.68 -1.98 5.43
N SER A 53 -14.73 -1.13 5.46
CA SER A 53 -16.10 -1.54 5.14
C SER A 53 -16.26 -1.97 3.68
N ALA A 54 -15.65 -1.24 2.73
CA ALA A 54 -15.74 -1.55 1.31
C ALA A 54 -15.02 -2.86 0.94
N LEU A 55 -13.88 -3.13 1.59
CA LEU A 55 -13.01 -4.27 1.29
C LEU A 55 -13.38 -5.55 2.05
N SER A 56 -14.04 -5.46 3.21
CA SER A 56 -14.35 -6.62 4.06
C SER A 56 -15.26 -7.66 3.39
N LYS A 57 -16.00 -7.28 2.35
CA LYS A 57 -16.90 -8.18 1.62
C LYS A 57 -16.23 -9.00 0.51
N ASN A 58 -14.95 -8.78 0.28
CA ASN A 58 -14.24 -9.29 -0.90
C ASN A 58 -13.43 -10.57 -0.62
N GLY A 59 -13.61 -11.20 0.54
CA GLY A 59 -12.89 -12.43 0.89
C GLY A 59 -11.39 -12.23 1.14
N ILE A 60 -10.93 -10.98 1.33
CA ILE A 60 -9.56 -10.67 1.73
C ILE A 60 -9.36 -11.21 3.15
N ASN A 61 -8.32 -12.03 3.33
CA ASN A 61 -8.02 -12.63 4.62
C ASN A 61 -6.60 -12.31 5.12
N LYS A 62 -5.87 -11.47 4.38
CA LYS A 62 -4.54 -11.00 4.76
C LYS A 62 -4.19 -9.68 4.10
N ILE A 63 -3.47 -8.81 4.80
CA ILE A 63 -2.95 -7.55 4.25
C ILE A 63 -1.43 -7.57 4.30
N VAL A 64 -0.81 -7.19 3.18
CA VAL A 64 0.64 -6.96 3.05
C VAL A 64 0.88 -5.47 2.91
N GLY A 65 1.61 -4.88 3.86
CA GLY A 65 2.05 -3.49 3.78
C GLY A 65 3.46 -3.37 3.23
N VAL A 66 3.69 -2.37 2.38
CA VAL A 66 5.01 -2.11 1.77
C VAL A 66 5.80 -1.10 2.62
N ASP A 67 7.10 -1.39 2.86
CA ASP A 67 8.03 -0.52 3.63
C ASP A 67 8.25 0.82 2.90
N ALA A 68 7.97 1.96 3.53
CA ALA A 68 7.66 2.14 4.94
C ALA A 68 6.23 2.69 5.17
N ARG A 69 5.73 3.53 4.25
CA ARG A 69 4.46 4.26 4.47
C ARG A 69 3.23 3.39 4.30
N GLY A 70 3.33 2.32 3.51
CA GLY A 70 2.30 1.28 3.42
C GLY A 70 1.96 0.62 4.76
N PHE A 71 2.91 0.61 5.71
CA PHE A 71 2.67 0.06 7.05
C PHE A 71 1.63 0.85 7.83
N ILE A 72 1.59 2.16 7.65
CA ILE A 72 0.66 3.05 8.37
C ILE A 72 -0.78 2.70 8.01
N PHE A 73 -1.07 2.62 6.72
CA PHE A 73 -2.42 2.31 6.22
C PHE A 73 -2.75 0.83 6.35
N GLY A 74 -1.81 -0.04 5.97
CA GLY A 74 -2.00 -1.49 5.98
C GLY A 74 -2.29 -2.05 7.37
N SER A 75 -1.57 -1.60 8.40
CA SER A 75 -1.78 -2.05 9.78
C SER A 75 -3.15 -1.63 10.32
N VAL A 76 -3.59 -0.40 10.03
CA VAL A 76 -4.91 0.08 10.46
C VAL A 76 -6.03 -0.62 9.71
N LEU A 77 -5.89 -0.83 8.40
CA LEU A 77 -6.86 -1.61 7.61
C LEU A 77 -6.97 -3.05 8.13
N ALA A 78 -5.84 -3.72 8.36
CA ALA A 78 -5.82 -5.08 8.88
C ALA A 78 -6.54 -5.19 10.23
N ASN A 79 -6.26 -4.26 11.13
CA ASN A 79 -6.92 -4.20 12.43
C ASN A 79 -8.43 -4.01 12.30
N LYS A 80 -8.88 -3.04 11.47
CA LYS A 80 -10.31 -2.77 11.25
C LYS A 80 -11.05 -3.92 10.56
N MET A 81 -10.38 -4.65 9.68
CA MET A 81 -10.94 -5.80 8.97
C MET A 81 -10.84 -7.11 9.78
N GLY A 82 -10.10 -7.12 10.89
CA GLY A 82 -9.88 -8.33 11.71
C GLY A 82 -9.04 -9.39 11.01
N VAL A 83 -8.11 -9.00 10.15
CA VAL A 83 -7.22 -9.91 9.39
C VAL A 83 -5.74 -9.70 9.74
N PRO A 84 -4.88 -10.71 9.55
CA PRO A 84 -3.44 -10.58 9.77
C PRO A 84 -2.80 -9.49 8.91
N PHE A 85 -1.79 -8.82 9.48
CA PHE A 85 -0.92 -7.88 8.79
C PHE A 85 0.48 -8.45 8.63
N VAL A 86 1.02 -8.39 7.42
CA VAL A 86 2.34 -8.87 7.01
C VAL A 86 3.14 -7.71 6.42
N ILE A 87 4.44 -7.74 6.56
CA ILE A 87 5.33 -6.67 6.08
C ILE A 87 6.20 -7.13 4.91
N ALA A 88 6.20 -6.35 3.82
CA ALA A 88 7.15 -6.48 2.73
C ALA A 88 8.20 -5.37 2.86
N ARG A 89 9.49 -5.74 2.91
CA ARG A 89 10.58 -4.80 3.20
C ARG A 89 11.71 -4.89 2.19
N LYS A 90 12.49 -3.80 2.09
CA LYS A 90 13.75 -3.82 1.35
C LYS A 90 14.69 -4.85 1.96
N ALA A 91 15.50 -5.50 1.11
CA ALA A 91 16.43 -6.55 1.49
C ALA A 91 17.30 -6.21 2.71
N GLY A 92 17.52 -7.20 3.57
CA GLY A 92 18.36 -7.08 4.77
C GLY A 92 17.68 -6.39 5.96
N LYS A 93 16.38 -6.08 5.89
CA LYS A 93 15.64 -5.45 6.99
C LYS A 93 14.75 -6.40 7.79
N LEU A 94 14.64 -7.65 7.36
CA LEU A 94 13.88 -8.68 8.06
C LEU A 94 14.83 -9.66 8.75
N PRO A 95 14.59 -10.00 10.02
CA PRO A 95 15.27 -11.12 10.67
C PRO A 95 14.73 -12.47 10.14
N SER A 96 15.47 -13.57 10.38
CA SER A 96 15.03 -14.92 10.03
C SER A 96 15.02 -15.20 8.51
N LYS A 97 14.36 -16.31 8.11
CA LYS A 97 14.33 -16.77 6.71
C LYS A 97 13.34 -15.95 5.90
N THR A 98 13.81 -15.39 4.78
CA THR A 98 13.01 -14.60 3.86
C THR A 98 12.95 -15.23 2.48
N ALA A 99 11.87 -14.96 1.76
CA ALA A 99 11.81 -15.05 0.32
C ALA A 99 12.05 -13.64 -0.24
N ALA A 100 12.75 -13.57 -1.35
CA ALA A 100 13.12 -12.31 -1.99
C ALA A 100 12.69 -12.28 -3.45
N TYR A 101 12.40 -11.08 -3.94
CA TYR A 101 12.17 -10.79 -5.35
C TYR A 101 12.90 -9.50 -5.73
N SER A 102 13.75 -9.59 -6.77
CA SER A 102 14.52 -8.46 -7.30
C SER A 102 13.86 -7.91 -8.55
N TYR A 103 13.85 -6.61 -8.68
CA TYR A 103 13.29 -5.87 -9.83
C TYR A 103 14.21 -4.73 -10.24
N GLU A 104 14.13 -4.37 -11.51
CA GLU A 104 14.93 -3.29 -12.08
C GLU A 104 14.34 -1.92 -11.75
N LEU A 105 15.21 -0.97 -11.46
CA LEU A 105 14.91 0.45 -11.38
C LEU A 105 15.57 1.18 -12.53
N GLU A 106 15.21 2.43 -12.80
CA GLU A 106 15.95 3.27 -13.77
C GLU A 106 17.44 3.33 -13.49
N TYR A 107 17.82 3.21 -12.21
CA TYR A 107 19.22 3.18 -11.77
C TYR A 107 19.43 2.03 -10.77
N GLY A 108 19.83 0.86 -11.29
CA GLY A 108 20.17 -0.32 -10.47
C GLY A 108 18.99 -1.25 -10.18
N ASN A 109 19.19 -2.17 -9.25
CA ASN A 109 18.20 -3.16 -8.84
C ASN A 109 17.75 -2.90 -7.41
N ALA A 110 16.47 -3.15 -7.14
CA ALA A 110 15.94 -3.22 -5.78
C ALA A 110 15.45 -4.64 -5.48
N THR A 111 15.49 -5.01 -4.21
CA THR A 111 15.01 -6.31 -3.75
C THR A 111 14.06 -6.10 -2.59
N ILE A 112 12.89 -6.75 -2.67
CA ILE A 112 11.89 -6.81 -1.60
C ILE A 112 11.91 -8.21 -1.00
N GLU A 113 11.71 -8.28 0.31
CA GLU A 113 11.69 -9.52 1.08
C GLU A 113 10.42 -9.61 1.93
N MET A 114 9.96 -10.84 2.14
CA MET A 114 8.94 -11.22 3.11
C MET A 114 9.39 -12.51 3.82
N HIS A 115 8.95 -12.76 5.05
CA HIS A 115 9.23 -14.04 5.70
C HIS A 115 8.54 -15.19 4.94
N ILE A 116 9.21 -16.36 4.88
CA ILE A 116 8.73 -17.49 4.08
C ILE A 116 7.44 -18.13 4.62
N ASP A 117 7.11 -17.88 5.89
CA ASP A 117 5.95 -18.41 6.60
C ASP A 117 4.78 -17.42 6.71
N ASP A 118 4.94 -16.22 6.17
CA ASP A 118 3.94 -15.17 6.25
C ASP A 118 2.73 -15.41 5.31
N ILE A 119 2.94 -16.09 4.18
CA ILE A 119 1.92 -16.33 3.15
C ILE A 119 1.67 -17.83 3.00
N LYS A 120 0.41 -18.21 2.90
CA LYS A 120 -0.06 -19.59 2.66
C LYS A 120 -0.89 -19.65 1.38
N SER A 121 -1.07 -20.84 0.83
CA SER A 121 -1.85 -21.08 -0.39
C SER A 121 -3.34 -20.75 -0.26
N SER A 122 -3.85 -20.65 0.97
CA SER A 122 -5.24 -20.23 1.24
C SER A 122 -5.40 -18.73 1.38
N ASP A 123 -4.32 -17.94 1.29
CA ASP A 123 -4.38 -16.50 1.53
C ASP A 123 -4.82 -15.75 0.27
N ASN A 124 -5.80 -14.87 0.48
CA ASN A 124 -6.28 -13.90 -0.49
C ASN A 124 -5.88 -12.51 -0.01
N VAL A 125 -4.83 -11.98 -0.63
CA VAL A 125 -4.01 -10.88 -0.10
C VAL A 125 -4.40 -9.54 -0.72
N LEU A 126 -4.56 -8.51 0.11
CA LEU A 126 -4.55 -7.12 -0.30
C LEU A 126 -3.16 -6.52 -0.05
N ILE A 127 -2.54 -5.98 -1.09
CA ILE A 127 -1.28 -5.23 -0.96
C ILE A 127 -1.60 -3.75 -0.72
N VAL A 128 -0.93 -3.12 0.23
CA VAL A 128 -1.19 -1.73 0.64
C VAL A 128 0.08 -0.92 0.64
N ASP A 129 0.06 0.20 -0.08
CA ASP A 129 1.08 1.24 0.01
C ASP A 129 0.42 2.63 -0.05
N ASP A 130 1.18 3.68 0.20
CA ASP A 130 0.66 5.05 0.15
C ASP A 130 0.61 5.61 -1.27
N LEU A 131 1.53 5.22 -2.14
CA LEU A 131 1.70 5.84 -3.46
C LEU A 131 2.04 4.80 -4.53
N LEU A 132 1.29 4.84 -5.64
CA LEU A 132 1.60 4.14 -6.87
C LEU A 132 2.32 5.11 -7.83
N ALA A 133 3.62 4.83 -8.09
CA ALA A 133 4.44 5.54 -9.07
C ALA A 133 4.53 4.73 -10.38
N THR A 134 5.67 4.14 -10.67
CA THR A 134 5.90 3.30 -11.87
C THR A 134 5.40 1.86 -11.72
N GLY A 135 4.96 1.45 -10.55
CA GLY A 135 4.46 0.08 -10.31
C GLY A 135 5.53 -0.97 -9.94
N GLY A 136 6.81 -0.71 -10.16
CA GLY A 136 7.86 -1.73 -9.96
C GLY A 136 7.91 -2.35 -8.55
N THR A 137 7.73 -1.54 -7.51
CA THR A 137 7.71 -2.06 -6.13
C THR A 137 6.50 -2.94 -5.87
N VAL A 138 5.33 -2.54 -6.31
CA VAL A 138 4.11 -3.31 -6.10
C VAL A 138 4.12 -4.60 -6.93
N ASP A 139 4.62 -4.56 -8.16
CA ASP A 139 4.81 -5.75 -8.99
C ASP A 139 5.73 -6.77 -8.31
N ALA A 140 6.83 -6.31 -7.73
CA ALA A 140 7.74 -7.18 -6.96
C ALA A 140 7.04 -7.84 -5.76
N VAL A 141 6.16 -7.11 -5.05
CA VAL A 141 5.39 -7.68 -3.93
C VAL A 141 4.32 -8.65 -4.43
N VAL A 142 3.65 -8.37 -5.55
CA VAL A 142 2.70 -9.29 -6.22
C VAL A 142 3.39 -10.63 -6.54
N ASN A 143 4.53 -10.56 -7.22
CA ASN A 143 5.31 -11.74 -7.57
C ASN A 143 5.78 -12.52 -6.34
N LEU A 144 6.15 -11.81 -5.27
CA LEU A 144 6.60 -12.44 -4.02
C LEU A 144 5.46 -13.16 -3.29
N VAL A 145 4.27 -12.56 -3.20
CA VAL A 145 3.07 -13.20 -2.65
C VAL A 145 2.71 -14.46 -3.43
N GLN A 146 2.73 -14.39 -4.76
CA GLN A 146 2.45 -15.55 -5.64
C GLN A 146 3.52 -16.65 -5.51
N LYS A 147 4.80 -16.27 -5.44
CA LYS A 147 5.91 -17.19 -5.22
C LYS A 147 5.78 -17.96 -3.89
N LEU A 148 5.22 -17.32 -2.86
CA LEU A 148 4.93 -17.94 -1.57
C LEU A 148 3.62 -18.76 -1.56
N GLY A 149 2.88 -18.76 -2.67
CA GLY A 149 1.68 -19.56 -2.89
C GLY A 149 0.36 -18.84 -2.65
N GLY A 150 0.36 -17.55 -2.24
CA GLY A 150 -0.85 -16.76 -2.02
C GLY A 150 -1.47 -16.26 -3.33
N THR A 151 -2.72 -15.83 -3.24
CA THR A 151 -3.44 -15.14 -4.31
C THR A 151 -3.51 -13.65 -3.99
N VAL A 152 -3.21 -12.78 -4.95
CA VAL A 152 -3.36 -11.33 -4.79
C VAL A 152 -4.77 -10.94 -5.21
N HIS A 153 -5.56 -10.43 -4.26
CA HIS A 153 -6.89 -9.87 -4.52
C HIS A 153 -6.80 -8.57 -5.30
N GLY A 154 -5.86 -7.72 -4.89
CA GLY A 154 -5.64 -6.41 -5.48
C GLY A 154 -4.66 -5.58 -4.67
N CYS A 155 -4.50 -4.33 -5.10
CA CYS A 155 -3.63 -3.37 -4.45
C CYS A 155 -4.42 -2.11 -4.08
N TRP A 156 -4.10 -1.53 -2.94
CA TRP A 156 -4.68 -0.28 -2.47
C TRP A 156 -3.59 0.79 -2.30
N PHE A 157 -3.85 1.97 -2.83
CA PHE A 157 -2.98 3.13 -2.71
C PHE A 157 -3.79 4.36 -2.33
N LEU A 158 -3.21 5.24 -1.51
CA LEU A 158 -3.80 6.55 -1.23
C LEU A 158 -3.67 7.48 -2.42
N ILE A 159 -2.54 7.42 -3.13
CA ILE A 159 -2.19 8.29 -4.26
C ILE A 159 -1.76 7.44 -5.45
N GLU A 160 -2.19 7.84 -6.64
CA GLU A 160 -1.67 7.35 -7.91
C GLU A 160 -1.07 8.52 -8.71
N LEU A 161 0.16 8.35 -9.18
CA LEU A 161 0.79 9.29 -10.12
C LEU A 161 0.53 8.83 -11.56
N GLY A 162 -0.67 9.10 -12.06
CA GLY A 162 -1.17 8.58 -13.34
C GLY A 162 -0.27 8.83 -14.54
N PHE A 163 0.56 9.88 -14.50
CA PHE A 163 1.52 10.19 -15.57
C PHE A 163 2.73 9.23 -15.64
N LEU A 164 2.90 8.36 -14.64
CA LEU A 164 3.94 7.32 -14.59
C LEU A 164 3.44 5.94 -15.02
N GLU A 165 2.16 5.81 -15.37
CA GLU A 165 1.54 4.60 -15.94
C GLU A 165 1.82 3.31 -15.14
N GLY A 166 1.80 3.40 -13.81
CA GLY A 166 2.15 2.31 -12.91
C GLY A 166 1.10 1.18 -12.77
N ARG A 167 -0.05 1.30 -13.46
CA ARG A 167 -1.12 0.27 -13.48
C ARG A 167 -0.83 -0.85 -14.45
#